data_fab3ba07df5fd44d4729ebadb8f1df26
#
_entry.id   fab3ba07df5fd44d4729ebadb8f1df26
#
_cell.length_a   1.000
_cell.length_b   1.000
_cell.length_c   1.000
_cell.angle_alpha   90.00
_cell.angle_beta   90.00
_cell.angle_gamma   90.00
#
_symmetry.space_group_name_H-M   'P 1'
#
loop_
_entity.id
_entity.type
_entity.pdbx_description
1 polymer ?
#
loop_
_entity_poly.entity_id
_entity_poly.type
_entity_poly.pdbx_seq_one_letter_code
_entity_poly.pdbx_strand_id
1 'polypeptide(L)'
;MVHIVADRLHLWGIETERAVANFTISGEPFPADVIRWLARLKSAAASVNADLGLLSIGLANEIRQAAESIEAGKHNDQFPVDVFQTGSGTSTNMNMNEVISTLTDHRAHPNDHVNLGQSSNDVMPTAVQLAACESITSKLLPATRNLAATLRQKGTEFSHVVKPGRTHLMDALPVLMGDEFDSYAAQIDDCTQATKASLEALARVPLGGTAVGTGVGTVPDFAERVIQMVTDLDRLGISPTIAISRLAAQASHDSLVATSATLNTLAVALTKICNDLRWMASGPKTGLGEITIAALQKGSSIMPGKVNPVVPEIVLQVAAQVIGNHVTITVAGMQGNFELNVMLPVMTRNLLQSINLLAASCDALANDCVATITVNESHCRQLAIRSSATATVLNRALGYDTVEQIVREAERSGRGIQAVATEHGVSPELIAEIDIDRVARVAGSPSPATPKSKTPASSPDSGLCK
;
A
#
# COMPACT_ATOMS: atom_id res chain seq x y z
N MET A 1 21.07 -28.10 34.34
CA MET A 1 21.98 -27.66 33.28
C MET A 1 21.82 -26.15 33.16
N VAL A 2 22.77 -25.40 33.69
CA VAL A 2 22.80 -23.94 33.61
C VAL A 2 23.31 -23.63 32.21
N HIS A 3 22.42 -23.09 31.33
CA HIS A 3 22.86 -22.50 30.06
C HIS A 3 23.59 -21.20 30.37
N ILE A 4 24.91 -21.24 30.28
CA ILE A 4 25.75 -20.04 30.18
C ILE A 4 25.46 -19.40 28.81
N VAL A 5 24.55 -18.42 28.78
CA VAL A 5 24.45 -17.49 27.66
C VAL A 5 25.65 -16.57 27.77
N ALA A 6 26.49 -16.51 26.73
CA ALA A 6 27.64 -15.64 26.65
C ALA A 6 27.23 -14.19 27.02
N ASP A 7 28.01 -13.59 27.95
CA ASP A 7 27.90 -12.23 28.45
C ASP A 7 27.94 -11.22 27.26
N ARG A 8 26.81 -10.98 26.61
CA ARG A 8 26.64 -9.79 25.78
C ARG A 8 26.34 -8.63 26.73
N LEU A 9 27.17 -7.65 26.74
CA LEU A 9 26.96 -6.42 27.51
C LEU A 9 25.63 -5.79 27.04
N HIS A 10 24.59 -5.87 27.88
CA HIS A 10 23.30 -5.23 27.61
C HIS A 10 23.43 -3.73 27.86
N LEU A 11 22.93 -2.93 26.89
CA LEU A 11 22.90 -1.46 27.02
C LEU A 11 21.61 -0.97 27.70
N TRP A 12 20.63 -1.83 27.87
CA TRP A 12 19.40 -1.48 28.60
C TRP A 12 19.55 -1.62 30.13
N GLY A 13 18.65 -0.97 30.86
CA GLY A 13 18.64 -0.98 32.32
C GLY A 13 17.54 -1.87 32.90
N ILE A 14 17.25 -1.64 34.18
CA ILE A 14 16.38 -2.51 34.98
C ILE A 14 14.90 -2.48 34.53
N GLU A 15 14.40 -1.37 33.99
CA GLU A 15 13.01 -1.32 33.56
C GLU A 15 12.79 -2.11 32.27
N THR A 16 13.76 -2.10 31.37
CA THR A 16 13.74 -2.98 30.19
C THR A 16 13.91 -4.45 30.56
N GLU A 17 14.79 -4.76 31.50
CA GLU A 17 14.95 -6.13 32.02
C GLU A 17 13.62 -6.67 32.57
N ARG A 18 12.91 -5.88 33.37
CA ARG A 18 11.57 -6.22 33.87
C ARG A 18 10.56 -6.40 32.73
N ALA A 19 10.58 -5.52 31.72
CA ALA A 19 9.69 -5.61 30.58
C ALA A 19 9.90 -6.89 29.77
N VAL A 20 11.15 -7.25 29.52
CA VAL A 20 11.53 -8.51 28.84
C VAL A 20 11.07 -9.73 29.64
N ALA A 21 11.22 -9.70 30.96
CA ALA A 21 10.76 -10.79 31.81
C ALA A 21 9.23 -10.90 31.90
N ASN A 22 8.51 -9.78 31.88
CA ASN A 22 7.05 -9.74 32.01
C ASN A 22 6.31 -10.02 30.69
N PHE A 23 6.87 -9.64 29.53
CA PHE A 23 6.20 -9.69 28.23
C PHE A 23 6.85 -10.75 27.32
N THR A 24 6.55 -12.01 27.56
CA THR A 24 7.04 -13.15 26.77
C THR A 24 5.89 -13.75 25.96
N ILE A 25 5.31 -12.98 25.04
CA ILE A 25 4.06 -13.34 24.35
C ILE A 25 4.32 -13.85 22.94
N SER A 26 4.90 -13.02 22.06
CA SER A 26 5.09 -13.36 20.64
C SER A 26 6.54 -13.67 20.26
N GLY A 27 7.49 -13.15 21.01
CA GLY A 27 8.90 -13.15 20.64
C GLY A 27 9.25 -12.17 19.51
N GLU A 28 8.28 -11.36 19.03
CA GLU A 28 8.53 -10.32 18.02
C GLU A 28 8.90 -9.01 18.74
N PRO A 29 10.08 -8.42 18.45
CA PRO A 29 10.43 -7.11 18.99
C PRO A 29 9.61 -6.00 18.35
N PHE A 30 9.63 -4.81 18.96
CA PHE A 30 8.99 -3.63 18.37
C PHE A 30 9.63 -3.30 17.01
N PRO A 31 8.85 -2.82 16.00
CA PRO A 31 9.37 -2.59 14.64
C PRO A 31 10.57 -1.64 14.61
N ALA A 32 11.65 -2.06 13.94
CA ALA A 32 12.91 -1.30 13.87
C ALA A 32 12.73 0.10 13.25
N ASP A 33 11.79 0.25 12.32
CA ASP A 33 11.47 1.56 11.72
C ASP A 33 11.00 2.57 12.76
N VAL A 34 10.22 2.12 13.77
CA VAL A 34 9.80 2.97 14.89
C VAL A 34 10.94 3.26 15.85
N ILE A 35 11.79 2.27 16.13
CA ILE A 35 12.99 2.47 16.97
C ILE A 35 13.87 3.59 16.37
N ARG A 36 14.10 3.57 15.04
CA ARG A 36 14.86 4.63 14.36
C ARG A 36 14.20 6.01 14.50
N TRP A 37 12.88 6.09 14.29
CA TRP A 37 12.17 7.35 14.44
C TRP A 37 12.13 7.85 15.89
N LEU A 38 11.98 6.95 16.86
CA LEU A 38 12.05 7.30 18.27
C LEU A 38 13.43 7.87 18.63
N ALA A 39 14.51 7.23 18.15
CA ALA A 39 15.87 7.75 18.34
C ALA A 39 16.05 9.15 17.72
N ARG A 40 15.57 9.36 16.49
CA ARG A 40 15.60 10.67 15.81
C ARG A 40 14.84 11.74 16.61
N LEU A 41 13.67 11.39 17.16
CA LEU A 41 12.91 12.30 18.03
C LEU A 41 13.67 12.61 19.32
N LYS A 42 14.35 11.65 19.95
CA LYS A 42 15.18 11.87 21.13
C LYS A 42 16.37 12.80 20.83
N SER A 43 17.03 12.61 19.67
CA SER A 43 18.09 13.49 19.21
C SER A 43 17.62 14.93 19.04
N ALA A 44 16.49 15.14 18.36
CA ALA A 44 15.91 16.45 18.15
C ALA A 44 15.44 17.09 19.47
N ALA A 45 14.78 16.31 20.34
CA ALA A 45 14.31 16.78 21.64
C ALA A 45 15.48 17.26 22.53
N ALA A 46 16.59 16.53 22.56
CA ALA A 46 17.78 16.93 23.29
C ALA A 46 18.34 18.27 22.78
N SER A 47 18.44 18.44 21.47
CA SER A 47 18.89 19.68 20.83
C SER A 47 17.98 20.86 21.16
N VAL A 48 16.66 20.68 21.03
CA VAL A 48 15.67 21.72 21.34
C VAL A 48 15.68 22.09 22.83
N ASN A 49 15.78 21.10 23.73
CA ASN A 49 15.89 21.37 25.17
C ASN A 49 17.16 22.14 25.52
N ALA A 50 18.28 21.91 24.82
CA ALA A 50 19.49 22.73 25.03
C ALA A 50 19.30 24.17 24.53
N ASP A 51 18.68 24.36 23.37
CA ASP A 51 18.38 25.70 22.85
C ASP A 51 17.42 26.50 23.73
N LEU A 52 16.51 25.79 24.42
CA LEU A 52 15.57 26.36 25.38
C LEU A 52 16.19 26.58 26.77
N GLY A 53 17.47 26.21 26.95
CA GLY A 53 18.18 26.35 28.21
C GLY A 53 17.78 25.35 29.31
N LEU A 54 17.05 24.29 28.94
CA LEU A 54 16.57 23.26 29.87
C LEU A 54 17.59 22.12 30.07
N LEU A 55 18.52 21.98 29.13
CA LEU A 55 19.59 20.98 29.15
C LEU A 55 20.94 21.65 28.83
N SER A 56 22.02 21.20 29.44
CA SER A 56 23.34 21.71 29.06
C SER A 56 23.72 21.25 27.64
N ILE A 57 24.38 22.12 26.88
CA ILE A 57 24.81 21.84 25.50
C ILE A 57 25.68 20.58 25.44
N GLY A 58 26.56 20.37 26.42
CA GLY A 58 27.44 19.20 26.49
C GLY A 58 26.63 17.89 26.57
N LEU A 59 25.69 17.82 27.52
CA LEU A 59 24.86 16.64 27.74
C LEU A 59 23.89 16.39 26.55
N ALA A 60 23.34 17.46 25.98
CA ALA A 60 22.49 17.35 24.77
C ALA A 60 23.26 16.76 23.60
N ASN A 61 24.52 17.16 23.38
CA ASN A 61 25.36 16.60 22.32
C ASN A 61 25.65 15.10 22.53
N GLU A 62 25.84 14.66 23.77
CA GLU A 62 26.05 13.26 24.09
C GLU A 62 24.79 12.43 23.84
N ILE A 63 23.60 12.90 24.28
CA ILE A 63 22.31 12.25 23.99
C ILE A 63 22.11 12.19 22.48
N ARG A 64 22.37 13.27 21.75
CA ARG A 64 22.22 13.33 20.30
C ARG A 64 23.10 12.29 19.60
N GLN A 65 24.40 12.21 19.95
CA GLN A 65 25.32 11.24 19.36
C GLN A 65 24.91 9.78 19.63
N ALA A 66 24.46 9.50 20.86
CA ALA A 66 23.93 8.19 21.23
C ALA A 66 22.69 7.83 20.39
N ALA A 67 21.72 8.75 20.30
CA ALA A 67 20.50 8.57 19.52
C ALA A 67 20.79 8.40 18.02
N GLU A 68 21.68 9.19 17.43
CA GLU A 68 22.10 9.06 16.03
C GLU A 68 22.75 7.69 15.73
N SER A 69 23.50 7.14 16.70
CA SER A 69 24.08 5.80 16.54
C SER A 69 23.02 4.70 16.52
N ILE A 70 21.92 4.88 17.28
CA ILE A 70 20.76 3.98 17.27
C ILE A 70 19.99 4.15 15.95
N GLU A 71 19.73 5.37 15.52
CA GLU A 71 19.08 5.65 14.22
C GLU A 71 19.83 5.00 13.06
N ALA A 72 21.15 5.00 13.11
CA ALA A 72 22.01 4.33 12.12
C ALA A 72 21.99 2.79 12.21
N GLY A 73 21.24 2.19 13.13
CA GLY A 73 21.06 0.75 13.27
C GLY A 73 22.19 0.02 13.99
N LYS A 74 23.13 0.72 14.64
CA LYS A 74 24.29 0.09 15.30
C LYS A 74 23.93 -0.75 16.53
N HIS A 75 22.72 -0.56 17.08
CA HIS A 75 22.28 -1.15 18.34
C HIS A 75 20.92 -1.82 18.23
N ASN A 76 20.56 -2.37 17.06
CA ASN A 76 19.22 -2.97 16.83
C ASN A 76 18.92 -4.16 17.78
N ASP A 77 19.94 -4.90 18.23
CA ASP A 77 19.83 -6.00 19.16
C ASP A 77 19.57 -5.56 20.63
N GLN A 78 19.60 -4.26 20.89
CA GLN A 78 19.37 -3.68 22.22
C GLN A 78 17.90 -3.30 22.49
N PHE A 79 16.98 -3.69 21.60
CA PHE A 79 15.54 -3.42 21.71
C PHE A 79 14.73 -4.72 21.71
N PRO A 80 14.86 -5.56 22.78
CA PRO A 80 14.29 -6.91 22.81
C PRO A 80 12.84 -6.97 23.30
N VAL A 81 12.24 -5.84 23.71
CA VAL A 81 10.89 -5.83 24.31
C VAL A 81 9.87 -6.31 23.30
N ASP A 82 9.06 -7.32 23.68
CA ASP A 82 8.00 -7.88 22.86
C ASP A 82 7.02 -6.80 22.41
N VAL A 83 6.52 -6.92 21.18
CA VAL A 83 5.52 -5.99 20.65
C VAL A 83 4.24 -5.97 21.47
N PHE A 84 3.83 -7.09 22.08
CA PHE A 84 2.73 -7.15 23.04
C PHE A 84 3.24 -6.77 24.45
N GLN A 85 3.18 -5.48 24.73
CA GLN A 85 3.75 -4.81 25.89
C GLN A 85 2.77 -3.82 26.53
N THR A 86 3.25 -2.91 27.36
CA THR A 86 2.48 -1.77 27.89
C THR A 86 1.79 -1.03 26.73
N GLY A 87 0.47 -0.85 26.82
CA GLY A 87 -0.39 -0.46 25.69
C GLY A 87 -0.08 0.89 25.04
N SER A 88 0.61 1.79 25.73
CA SER A 88 1.11 3.06 25.17
C SER A 88 2.53 2.96 24.58
N GLY A 89 3.15 1.78 24.60
CA GLY A 89 4.55 1.61 24.17
C GLY A 89 5.58 2.11 25.20
N THR A 90 5.18 2.33 26.46
CA THR A 90 6.07 2.85 27.50
C THR A 90 7.31 2.00 27.69
N SER A 91 7.19 0.66 27.61
CA SER A 91 8.33 -0.23 27.77
C SER A 91 9.41 -0.02 26.71
N THR A 92 9.01 0.17 25.45
CA THR A 92 9.94 0.52 24.37
C THR A 92 10.53 1.93 24.53
N ASN A 93 9.73 2.93 24.97
CA ASN A 93 10.25 4.26 25.23
C ASN A 93 11.30 4.25 26.36
N MET A 94 11.04 3.49 27.44
CA MET A 94 12.01 3.32 28.54
C MET A 94 13.26 2.57 28.07
N ASN A 95 13.11 1.55 27.26
CA ASN A 95 14.24 0.84 26.65
C ASN A 95 15.14 1.81 25.86
N MET A 96 14.56 2.67 25.03
CA MET A 96 15.30 3.73 24.31
C MET A 96 16.03 4.67 25.27
N ASN A 97 15.33 5.14 26.31
CA ASN A 97 15.92 6.05 27.28
C ASN A 97 17.09 5.43 28.05
N GLU A 98 16.98 4.16 28.44
CA GLU A 98 18.02 3.42 29.17
C GLU A 98 19.23 3.12 28.28
N VAL A 99 19.03 2.74 27.02
CA VAL A 99 20.13 2.52 26.05
C VAL A 99 20.89 3.83 25.80
N ILE A 100 20.19 4.95 25.58
CA ILE A 100 20.83 6.25 25.44
C ILE A 100 21.60 6.64 26.72
N SER A 101 21.02 6.42 27.89
CA SER A 101 21.68 6.67 29.18
C SER A 101 23.01 5.90 29.28
N THR A 102 22.99 4.61 28.96
CA THR A 102 24.20 3.77 28.99
C THR A 102 25.24 4.23 27.99
N LEU A 103 24.83 4.60 26.77
CA LEU A 103 25.74 5.12 25.74
C LEU A 103 26.35 6.48 26.10
N THR A 104 25.80 7.20 27.08
CA THR A 104 26.37 8.44 27.66
C THR A 104 27.14 8.17 28.96
N ASP A 105 27.54 6.95 29.25
CA ASP A 105 28.16 6.53 30.52
C ASP A 105 27.32 6.94 31.74
N HIS A 106 25.99 6.83 31.64
CA HIS A 106 25.01 7.22 32.66
C HIS A 106 25.03 8.68 33.06
N ARG A 107 25.66 9.58 32.28
CA ARG A 107 25.64 11.02 32.52
C ARG A 107 24.24 11.61 32.21
N ALA A 108 23.57 11.05 31.23
CA ALA A 108 22.18 11.40 30.95
C ALA A 108 21.21 10.44 31.70
N HIS A 109 20.45 11.03 32.68
CA HIS A 109 19.40 10.27 33.35
C HIS A 109 18.25 9.93 32.37
N PRO A 110 17.73 8.68 32.34
CA PRO A 110 16.71 8.25 31.37
C PRO A 110 15.46 9.12 31.37
N ASN A 111 14.94 9.50 32.54
CA ASN A 111 13.71 10.30 32.69
C ASN A 111 13.98 11.79 32.68
N ASP A 112 14.96 12.26 33.45
CA ASP A 112 15.13 13.71 33.71
C ASP A 112 15.82 14.42 32.54
N HIS A 113 16.61 13.71 31.73
CA HIS A 113 17.36 14.26 30.61
C HIS A 113 16.89 13.72 29.24
N VAL A 114 16.91 12.39 29.04
CA VAL A 114 16.58 11.80 27.73
C VAL A 114 15.09 11.97 27.40
N ASN A 115 14.22 11.86 28.41
CA ASN A 115 12.77 11.98 28.24
C ASN A 115 12.23 13.38 28.55
N LEU A 116 13.08 14.38 28.76
CA LEU A 116 12.69 15.75 29.15
C LEU A 116 11.70 16.36 28.15
N GLY A 117 10.56 16.86 28.66
CA GLY A 117 9.49 17.47 27.86
C GLY A 117 8.60 16.46 27.08
N GLN A 118 8.74 15.15 27.33
CA GLN A 118 8.04 14.08 26.61
C GLN A 118 7.28 13.16 27.58
N SER A 119 6.31 12.44 27.03
CA SER A 119 5.70 11.25 27.63
C SER A 119 5.69 10.12 26.59
N SER A 120 5.65 8.87 27.03
CA SER A 120 5.40 7.74 26.10
C SER A 120 4.10 7.95 25.34
N ASN A 121 3.11 8.61 25.97
CA ASN A 121 1.77 8.80 25.40
C ASN A 121 1.74 9.76 24.21
N ASP A 122 2.74 10.61 24.04
CA ASP A 122 2.86 11.52 22.89
C ASP A 122 4.01 11.14 21.95
N VAL A 123 5.20 10.78 22.47
CA VAL A 123 6.37 10.51 21.63
C VAL A 123 6.27 9.18 20.88
N MET A 124 5.67 8.14 21.49
CA MET A 124 5.51 6.83 20.81
C MET A 124 4.56 6.90 19.62
N PRO A 125 3.31 7.41 19.73
CA PRO A 125 2.45 7.56 18.56
C PRO A 125 3.06 8.49 17.50
N THR A 126 3.80 9.54 17.90
CA THR A 126 4.55 10.39 16.97
C THR A 126 5.57 9.57 16.17
N ALA A 127 6.38 8.75 16.84
CA ALA A 127 7.37 7.89 16.18
C ALA A 127 6.70 6.88 15.21
N VAL A 128 5.59 6.30 15.62
CA VAL A 128 4.80 5.36 14.80
C VAL A 128 4.25 6.03 13.54
N GLN A 129 3.63 7.20 13.69
CA GLN A 129 3.07 7.95 12.57
C GLN A 129 4.14 8.37 11.57
N LEU A 130 5.29 8.87 12.02
CA LEU A 130 6.39 9.27 11.15
C LEU A 130 7.05 8.06 10.47
N ALA A 131 7.21 6.94 11.17
CA ALA A 131 7.70 5.69 10.57
C ALA A 131 6.76 5.17 9.47
N ALA A 132 5.44 5.28 9.69
CA ALA A 132 4.45 4.90 8.69
C ALA A 132 4.47 5.85 7.48
N CYS A 133 4.58 7.18 7.69
CA CYS A 133 4.73 8.16 6.61
C CYS A 133 5.96 7.84 5.75
N GLU A 134 7.12 7.61 6.36
CA GLU A 134 8.34 7.23 5.63
C GLU A 134 8.17 5.93 4.84
N SER A 135 7.63 4.90 5.48
CA SER A 135 7.45 3.59 4.82
C SER A 135 6.47 3.67 3.64
N ILE A 136 5.40 4.45 3.76
CA ILE A 136 4.47 4.70 2.65
C ILE A 136 5.19 5.44 1.53
N THR A 137 5.89 6.54 1.85
CA THR A 137 6.52 7.41 0.85
C THR A 137 7.69 6.75 0.13
N SER A 138 8.57 6.06 0.89
CA SER A 138 9.81 5.49 0.35
C SER A 138 9.66 4.08 -0.23
N LYS A 139 8.63 3.33 0.17
CA LYS A 139 8.45 1.93 -0.25
C LYS A 139 7.14 1.73 -1.03
N LEU A 140 5.98 2.02 -0.40
CA LEU A 140 4.69 1.64 -0.96
C LEU A 140 4.30 2.46 -2.21
N LEU A 141 4.40 3.80 -2.13
CA LEU A 141 4.04 4.65 -3.27
C LEU A 141 4.93 4.41 -4.51
N PRO A 142 6.25 4.20 -4.41
CA PRO A 142 7.05 3.78 -5.55
C PRO A 142 6.62 2.44 -6.14
N ALA A 143 6.38 1.44 -5.31
CA ALA A 143 5.99 0.09 -5.74
C ALA A 143 4.62 0.06 -6.45
N THR A 144 3.62 0.79 -5.92
CA THR A 144 2.31 0.90 -6.59
C THR A 144 2.39 1.63 -7.91
N ARG A 145 3.21 2.70 -8.02
CA ARG A 145 3.46 3.40 -9.29
C ARG A 145 4.15 2.52 -10.31
N ASN A 146 5.14 1.73 -9.89
CA ASN A 146 5.81 0.75 -10.74
C ASN A 146 4.81 -0.27 -11.30
N LEU A 147 3.95 -0.82 -10.44
CA LEU A 147 2.90 -1.76 -10.86
C LEU A 147 1.93 -1.13 -11.87
N ALA A 148 1.41 0.07 -11.59
CA ALA A 148 0.50 0.77 -12.50
C ALA A 148 1.16 1.09 -13.85
N ALA A 149 2.43 1.49 -13.86
CA ALA A 149 3.19 1.74 -15.09
C ALA A 149 3.38 0.47 -15.91
N THR A 150 3.73 -0.66 -15.27
CA THR A 150 3.93 -1.96 -15.92
C THR A 150 2.61 -2.48 -16.52
N LEU A 151 1.50 -2.32 -15.80
CA LEU A 151 0.16 -2.67 -16.31
C LEU A 151 -0.20 -1.85 -17.54
N ARG A 152 0.03 -0.52 -17.56
CA ARG A 152 -0.20 0.33 -18.74
C ARG A 152 0.69 -0.04 -19.92
N GLN A 153 1.95 -0.39 -19.66
CA GLN A 153 2.83 -0.87 -20.72
C GLN A 153 2.21 -2.10 -21.40
N LYS A 154 1.68 -3.06 -20.62
CA LYS A 154 0.97 -4.23 -21.16
C LYS A 154 -0.36 -3.84 -21.82
N GLY A 155 -1.08 -2.86 -21.29
CA GLY A 155 -2.26 -2.27 -21.93
C GLY A 155 -1.95 -1.79 -23.35
N THR A 156 -0.85 -1.05 -23.52
CA THR A 156 -0.37 -0.61 -24.84
C THR A 156 0.05 -1.79 -25.73
N GLU A 157 0.82 -2.74 -25.21
CA GLU A 157 1.29 -3.92 -25.93
C GLU A 157 0.12 -4.75 -26.46
N PHE A 158 -0.94 -4.94 -25.68
CA PHE A 158 -2.10 -5.77 -26.00
C PHE A 158 -3.30 -4.98 -26.56
N SER A 159 -3.13 -3.71 -26.93
CA SER A 159 -4.20 -2.82 -27.39
C SER A 159 -4.94 -3.28 -28.67
N HIS A 160 -4.36 -4.21 -29.40
CA HIS A 160 -4.95 -4.79 -30.63
C HIS A 160 -5.58 -6.16 -30.41
N VAL A 161 -5.44 -6.74 -29.23
CA VAL A 161 -5.88 -8.12 -28.94
C VAL A 161 -7.34 -8.14 -28.55
N VAL A 162 -8.19 -8.73 -29.38
CA VAL A 162 -9.61 -8.96 -29.10
C VAL A 162 -9.80 -10.25 -28.34
N LYS A 163 -10.54 -10.23 -27.24
CA LYS A 163 -10.91 -11.38 -26.43
C LYS A 163 -12.39 -11.31 -26.03
N PRO A 164 -13.01 -12.43 -25.59
CA PRO A 164 -14.34 -12.34 -24.99
C PRO A 164 -14.26 -11.62 -23.66
N GLY A 165 -15.13 -10.63 -23.46
CA GLY A 165 -15.43 -10.14 -22.12
C GLY A 165 -16.23 -11.17 -21.34
N ARG A 166 -16.18 -11.09 -19.99
CA ARG A 166 -16.94 -12.01 -19.13
C ARG A 166 -17.60 -11.25 -17.99
N THR A 167 -18.89 -11.53 -17.81
CA THR A 167 -19.64 -11.12 -16.61
C THR A 167 -20.21 -12.38 -15.97
N HIS A 168 -20.15 -12.50 -14.65
CA HIS A 168 -20.49 -13.73 -13.93
C HIS A 168 -19.69 -14.97 -14.39
N LEU A 169 -18.49 -14.78 -14.96
CA LEU A 169 -17.66 -15.78 -15.66
C LEU A 169 -18.33 -16.38 -16.92
N MET A 170 -19.46 -15.82 -17.37
CA MET A 170 -20.15 -16.20 -18.60
C MET A 170 -19.73 -15.27 -19.75
N ASP A 171 -19.80 -15.78 -20.98
CA ASP A 171 -19.45 -15.02 -22.18
C ASP A 171 -20.25 -13.73 -22.30
N ALA A 172 -19.57 -12.64 -22.58
CA ALA A 172 -20.13 -11.32 -22.81
C ALA A 172 -19.57 -10.72 -24.10
N LEU A 173 -19.86 -9.44 -24.36
CA LEU A 173 -19.35 -8.74 -25.52
C LEU A 173 -17.81 -8.76 -25.56
N PRO A 174 -17.22 -8.84 -26.77
CA PRO A 174 -15.78 -8.73 -26.92
C PRO A 174 -15.23 -7.42 -26.34
N VAL A 175 -14.01 -7.52 -25.79
CA VAL A 175 -13.23 -6.38 -25.28
C VAL A 175 -11.82 -6.44 -25.82
N LEU A 176 -11.09 -5.32 -25.74
CA LEU A 176 -9.65 -5.34 -25.98
C LEU A 176 -8.94 -5.75 -24.69
N MET A 177 -7.99 -6.68 -24.79
CA MET A 177 -7.18 -7.09 -23.65
C MET A 177 -6.39 -5.89 -23.09
N GLY A 178 -5.94 -4.98 -23.94
CA GLY A 178 -5.29 -3.74 -23.51
C GLY A 178 -6.15 -2.91 -22.56
N ASP A 179 -7.46 -2.77 -22.82
CA ASP A 179 -8.39 -2.01 -21.97
C ASP A 179 -8.56 -2.68 -20.59
N GLU A 180 -8.50 -4.03 -20.50
CA GLU A 180 -8.50 -4.73 -19.20
C GLU A 180 -7.25 -4.37 -18.38
N PHE A 181 -6.05 -4.42 -18.98
CA PHE A 181 -4.81 -4.06 -18.30
C PHE A 181 -4.79 -2.58 -17.90
N ASP A 182 -5.29 -1.67 -18.73
CA ASP A 182 -5.43 -0.26 -18.41
C ASP A 182 -6.42 -0.03 -17.26
N SER A 183 -7.50 -0.82 -17.19
CA SER A 183 -8.45 -0.77 -16.06
C SER A 183 -7.81 -1.20 -14.74
N TYR A 184 -6.93 -2.20 -14.76
CA TYR A 184 -6.16 -2.61 -13.59
C TYR A 184 -5.20 -1.51 -13.13
N ALA A 185 -4.52 -0.86 -14.08
CA ALA A 185 -3.64 0.27 -13.79
C ALA A 185 -4.41 1.42 -13.13
N ALA A 186 -5.60 1.75 -13.63
CA ALA A 186 -6.45 2.78 -13.06
C ALA A 186 -6.86 2.46 -11.61
N GLN A 187 -7.24 1.20 -11.31
CA GLN A 187 -7.54 0.78 -9.94
C GLN A 187 -6.36 0.95 -8.98
N ILE A 188 -5.14 0.62 -9.44
CA ILE A 188 -3.92 0.81 -8.62
C ILE A 188 -3.62 2.30 -8.42
N ASP A 189 -3.83 3.15 -9.42
CA ASP A 189 -3.65 4.60 -9.27
C ASP A 189 -4.62 5.20 -8.26
N ASP A 190 -5.90 4.82 -8.32
CA ASP A 190 -6.90 5.29 -7.36
C ASP A 190 -6.52 4.89 -5.93
N CYS A 191 -6.07 3.66 -5.71
CA CYS A 191 -5.56 3.19 -4.43
C CYS A 191 -4.30 3.96 -3.98
N THR A 192 -3.40 4.26 -4.92
CA THR A 192 -2.18 5.03 -4.68
C THR A 192 -2.52 6.45 -4.22
N GLN A 193 -3.46 7.11 -4.90
CA GLN A 193 -3.92 8.45 -4.52
C GLN A 193 -4.62 8.46 -3.15
N ALA A 194 -5.48 7.49 -2.87
CA ALA A 194 -6.13 7.36 -1.57
C ALA A 194 -5.09 7.16 -0.43
N THR A 195 -4.09 6.31 -0.64
CA THR A 195 -3.00 6.09 0.32
C THR A 195 -2.16 7.34 0.51
N LYS A 196 -1.83 8.06 -0.57
CA LYS A 196 -1.11 9.33 -0.50
C LYS A 196 -1.91 10.39 0.27
N ALA A 197 -3.22 10.48 0.04
CA ALA A 197 -4.09 11.43 0.75
C ALA A 197 -4.15 11.14 2.26
N SER A 198 -4.05 9.87 2.68
CA SER A 198 -4.05 9.51 4.11
C SER A 198 -2.85 10.05 4.89
N LEU A 199 -1.74 10.38 4.21
CA LEU A 199 -0.55 10.99 4.83
C LEU A 199 -0.89 12.30 5.55
N GLU A 200 -1.86 13.08 5.05
CA GLU A 200 -2.24 14.35 5.68
C GLU A 200 -2.75 14.16 7.11
N ALA A 201 -3.60 13.16 7.35
CA ALA A 201 -4.08 12.84 8.68
C ALA A 201 -3.00 12.15 9.53
N LEU A 202 -2.20 11.28 8.91
CA LEU A 202 -1.14 10.53 9.57
C LEU A 202 -0.01 11.42 10.06
N ALA A 203 0.31 12.50 9.34
CA ALA A 203 1.35 13.46 9.70
C ALA A 203 0.94 14.48 10.77
N ARG A 204 -0.29 14.44 11.29
CA ARG A 204 -0.72 15.24 12.44
C ARG A 204 -0.40 14.51 13.74
N VAL A 205 0.73 14.86 14.36
CA VAL A 205 1.30 14.10 15.48
C VAL A 205 0.95 14.70 16.85
N PRO A 206 0.83 13.88 17.93
CA PRO A 206 0.46 14.36 19.26
C PRO A 206 1.62 14.91 20.10
N LEU A 207 2.84 15.02 19.58
CA LEU A 207 4.01 15.47 20.34
C LEU A 207 3.72 16.77 21.10
N GLY A 208 4.22 16.88 22.33
CA GLY A 208 3.94 17.98 23.24
C GLY A 208 2.61 17.87 24.01
N GLY A 209 1.84 16.81 23.79
CA GLY A 209 0.65 16.51 24.58
C GLY A 209 0.98 15.97 25.97
N THR A 210 2.14 15.37 26.12
CA THR A 210 2.64 14.72 27.33
C THR A 210 1.69 13.63 27.87
N ALA A 211 1.40 13.60 29.17
CA ALA A 211 0.68 12.50 29.80
C ALA A 211 -0.77 12.33 29.31
N VAL A 212 -1.51 13.45 29.12
CA VAL A 212 -2.96 13.44 28.85
C VAL A 212 -3.37 14.43 27.73
N GLY A 213 -2.42 14.93 26.95
CA GLY A 213 -2.71 15.85 25.84
C GLY A 213 -2.71 17.33 26.20
N THR A 214 -2.49 17.68 27.48
CA THR A 214 -2.53 19.07 27.97
C THR A 214 -1.19 19.78 27.95
N GLY A 215 -0.09 19.04 27.72
CA GLY A 215 1.26 19.61 27.66
C GLY A 215 1.89 19.92 29.04
N VAL A 216 1.34 19.42 30.15
CA VAL A 216 1.97 19.55 31.47
C VAL A 216 3.33 18.85 31.48
N GLY A 217 4.38 19.53 31.90
CA GLY A 217 5.76 19.00 31.91
C GLY A 217 6.58 19.31 30.67
N THR A 218 6.03 20.04 29.69
CA THR A 218 6.79 20.62 28.58
C THR A 218 6.66 22.14 28.55
N VAL A 219 7.43 22.79 27.69
CA VAL A 219 7.42 24.27 27.55
C VAL A 219 6.84 24.64 26.18
N PRO A 220 6.35 25.89 26.03
CA PRO A 220 5.93 26.39 24.72
C PRO A 220 7.01 26.20 23.65
N ASP A 221 6.60 26.02 22.41
CA ASP A 221 7.43 25.85 21.22
C ASP A 221 8.30 24.55 21.17
N PHE A 222 8.34 23.75 22.24
CA PHE A 222 9.14 22.51 22.25
C PHE A 222 8.73 21.56 21.13
N ALA A 223 7.46 21.23 21.04
CA ALA A 223 6.96 20.24 20.08
C ALA A 223 7.12 20.72 18.63
N GLU A 224 6.76 21.97 18.36
CA GLU A 224 6.86 22.61 17.06
C GLU A 224 8.32 22.62 16.56
N ARG A 225 9.27 22.99 17.43
CA ARG A 225 10.70 23.01 17.11
C ARG A 225 11.26 21.60 16.88
N VAL A 226 10.84 20.62 17.69
CA VAL A 226 11.25 19.21 17.48
C VAL A 226 10.74 18.70 16.14
N ILE A 227 9.46 18.93 15.81
CA ILE A 227 8.89 18.49 14.54
C ILE A 227 9.55 19.20 13.36
N GLN A 228 9.81 20.50 13.46
CA GLN A 228 10.56 21.23 12.44
C GLN A 228 11.95 20.62 12.20
N MET A 229 12.65 20.25 13.26
CA MET A 229 14.00 19.66 13.18
C MET A 229 14.03 18.29 12.53
N VAL A 230 12.99 17.44 12.73
CA VAL A 230 12.91 16.11 12.14
C VAL A 230 12.23 16.09 10.77
N THR A 231 11.67 17.21 10.30
CA THR A 231 10.98 17.30 9.02
C THR A 231 11.98 17.13 7.86
N ASP A 232 11.70 16.14 7.04
CA ASP A 232 12.41 15.81 5.81
C ASP A 232 11.36 15.43 4.75
N LEU A 233 11.13 16.33 3.80
CA LEU A 233 10.06 16.17 2.79
C LEU A 233 10.33 15.01 1.84
N ASP A 234 11.59 14.76 1.51
CA ASP A 234 11.94 13.64 0.61
C ASP A 234 11.70 12.29 1.29
N ARG A 235 11.93 12.24 2.61
CA ARG A 235 11.71 11.04 3.43
C ARG A 235 10.24 10.82 3.77
N LEU A 236 9.52 11.86 4.18
CA LEU A 236 8.15 11.78 4.70
C LEU A 236 7.06 11.97 3.63
N GLY A 237 7.39 12.62 2.52
CA GLY A 237 6.44 12.99 1.47
C GLY A 237 5.44 14.08 1.87
N ILE A 238 5.51 14.56 3.13
CA ILE A 238 4.64 15.57 3.72
C ILE A 238 5.35 16.24 4.91
N SER A 239 5.01 17.50 5.19
CA SER A 239 5.44 18.17 6.42
C SER A 239 4.57 17.76 7.60
N PRO A 240 5.13 17.12 8.65
CA PRO A 240 4.37 16.85 9.86
C PRO A 240 3.96 18.12 10.58
N THR A 241 2.82 18.06 11.26
CA THR A 241 2.29 19.16 12.07
C THR A 241 1.82 18.63 13.42
N ILE A 242 1.76 19.53 14.41
CA ILE A 242 1.17 19.17 15.70
C ILE A 242 -0.35 19.05 15.56
N ALA A 243 -0.92 18.01 16.13
CA ALA A 243 -2.36 17.79 16.14
C ALA A 243 -3.11 18.92 16.83
N ILE A 244 -4.20 19.41 16.24
CA ILE A 244 -5.03 20.48 16.81
C ILE A 244 -5.53 20.09 18.20
N SER A 245 -5.95 18.83 18.37
CA SER A 245 -6.29 18.25 19.66
C SER A 245 -5.34 17.10 19.97
N ARG A 246 -4.34 17.36 20.81
CA ARG A 246 -3.42 16.31 21.26
C ARG A 246 -4.12 15.27 22.12
N LEU A 247 -5.18 15.67 22.87
CA LEU A 247 -6.01 14.72 23.62
C LEU A 247 -6.65 13.68 22.67
N ALA A 248 -7.30 14.13 21.61
CA ALA A 248 -7.92 13.21 20.64
C ALA A 248 -6.87 12.31 19.96
N ALA A 249 -5.73 12.88 19.57
CA ALA A 249 -4.67 12.14 18.88
C ALA A 249 -4.02 11.04 19.74
N GLN A 250 -3.99 11.21 21.08
CA GLN A 250 -3.50 10.19 22.02
C GLN A 250 -4.59 9.16 22.39
N ALA A 251 -5.86 9.59 22.39
CA ALA A 251 -6.98 8.79 22.86
C ALA A 251 -7.57 7.85 21.79
N SER A 252 -7.46 8.17 20.49
CA SER A 252 -8.17 7.43 19.44
C SER A 252 -7.26 6.76 18.39
N HIS A 253 -6.17 7.38 17.98
CA HIS A 253 -5.31 6.96 16.85
C HIS A 253 -6.07 6.79 15.52
N ASP A 254 -7.11 7.58 15.26
CA ASP A 254 -7.97 7.50 14.07
C ASP A 254 -7.18 7.57 12.75
N SER A 255 -6.06 8.29 12.72
CA SER A 255 -5.18 8.38 11.55
C SER A 255 -4.58 7.04 11.15
N LEU A 256 -4.25 6.17 12.13
CA LEU A 256 -3.75 4.82 11.87
C LEU A 256 -4.86 3.92 11.28
N VAL A 257 -6.08 4.03 11.81
CA VAL A 257 -7.26 3.31 11.31
C VAL A 257 -7.58 3.74 9.88
N ALA A 258 -7.65 5.05 9.61
CA ALA A 258 -7.93 5.60 8.28
C ALA A 258 -6.87 5.17 7.25
N THR A 259 -5.59 5.26 7.59
CA THR A 259 -4.50 4.80 6.72
C THR A 259 -4.62 3.30 6.45
N SER A 260 -4.87 2.50 7.47
CA SER A 260 -5.08 1.05 7.30
C SER A 260 -6.25 0.71 6.37
N ALA A 261 -7.31 1.53 6.35
CA ALA A 261 -8.44 1.35 5.43
C ALA A 261 -8.03 1.54 3.96
N THR A 262 -7.12 2.47 3.65
CA THR A 262 -6.60 2.63 2.28
C THR A 262 -5.76 1.42 1.85
N LEU A 263 -4.95 0.87 2.78
CA LEU A 263 -4.17 -0.36 2.54
C LEU A 263 -5.09 -1.57 2.30
N ASN A 264 -6.18 -1.68 3.04
CA ASN A 264 -7.20 -2.70 2.84
C ASN A 264 -7.85 -2.59 1.45
N THR A 265 -8.16 -1.38 0.99
CA THR A 265 -8.71 -1.15 -0.37
C THR A 265 -7.71 -1.60 -1.44
N LEU A 266 -6.43 -1.30 -1.29
CA LEU A 266 -5.38 -1.78 -2.20
C LEU A 266 -5.31 -3.32 -2.21
N ALA A 267 -5.39 -3.98 -1.06
CA ALA A 267 -5.41 -5.45 -0.96
C ALA A 267 -6.60 -6.06 -1.71
N VAL A 268 -7.78 -5.42 -1.63
CA VAL A 268 -8.98 -5.84 -2.38
C VAL A 268 -8.78 -5.70 -3.89
N ALA A 269 -8.22 -4.57 -4.36
CA ALA A 269 -7.91 -4.35 -5.77
C ALA A 269 -6.91 -5.38 -6.30
N LEU A 270 -5.82 -5.63 -5.57
CA LEU A 270 -4.83 -6.64 -5.91
C LEU A 270 -5.42 -8.05 -5.96
N THR A 271 -6.37 -8.37 -5.07
CA THR A 271 -7.08 -9.66 -5.08
C THR A 271 -7.85 -9.86 -6.39
N LYS A 272 -8.59 -8.84 -6.84
CA LYS A 272 -9.32 -8.89 -8.12
C LYS A 272 -8.36 -9.07 -9.29
N ILE A 273 -7.33 -8.28 -9.38
CA ILE A 273 -6.35 -8.34 -10.48
C ILE A 273 -5.66 -9.70 -10.52
N CYS A 274 -5.17 -10.21 -9.39
CA CYS A 274 -4.52 -11.51 -9.33
C CYS A 274 -5.44 -12.67 -9.68
N ASN A 275 -6.72 -12.62 -9.30
CA ASN A 275 -7.68 -13.65 -9.71
C ASN A 275 -7.94 -13.63 -11.21
N ASP A 276 -8.10 -12.45 -11.82
CA ASP A 276 -8.27 -12.35 -13.27
C ASP A 276 -7.04 -12.88 -14.03
N LEU A 277 -5.83 -12.51 -13.61
CA LEU A 277 -4.59 -13.04 -14.20
C LEU A 277 -4.50 -14.56 -14.09
N ARG A 278 -4.92 -15.15 -12.96
CA ARG A 278 -4.96 -16.60 -12.76
C ARG A 278 -6.00 -17.26 -13.66
N TRP A 279 -7.17 -16.66 -13.82
CA TRP A 279 -8.20 -17.16 -14.74
C TRP A 279 -7.71 -17.12 -16.18
N MET A 280 -7.20 -15.98 -16.65
CA MET A 280 -6.70 -15.84 -18.02
C MET A 280 -5.55 -16.82 -18.33
N ALA A 281 -4.69 -17.11 -17.34
CA ALA A 281 -3.57 -18.04 -17.49
C ALA A 281 -3.96 -19.51 -17.26
N SER A 282 -5.19 -19.81 -16.87
CA SER A 282 -5.61 -21.18 -16.49
C SER A 282 -5.51 -22.19 -17.62
N GLY A 283 -5.10 -23.39 -17.30
CA GLY A 283 -4.96 -24.48 -18.26
C GLY A 283 -3.49 -24.85 -18.54
N PRO A 284 -2.90 -24.49 -19.69
CA PRO A 284 -3.41 -23.73 -20.85
C PRO A 284 -4.31 -24.50 -21.81
N LYS A 285 -4.37 -25.86 -21.75
CA LYS A 285 -5.10 -26.68 -22.72
C LYS A 285 -6.57 -26.90 -22.33
N THR A 286 -6.88 -26.94 -21.06
CA THR A 286 -8.20 -27.26 -20.50
C THR A 286 -8.82 -26.13 -19.67
N GLY A 287 -8.23 -24.96 -19.73
CA GLY A 287 -8.73 -23.73 -19.10
C GLY A 287 -8.84 -22.60 -20.13
N LEU A 288 -8.78 -21.34 -19.69
CA LEU A 288 -8.93 -20.18 -20.57
C LEU A 288 -7.72 -19.99 -21.50
N GLY A 289 -6.50 -20.13 -21.01
CA GLY A 289 -5.29 -20.10 -21.83
C GLY A 289 -5.08 -18.82 -22.66
N GLU A 290 -5.63 -17.69 -22.22
CA GLU A 290 -5.58 -16.42 -22.95
C GLU A 290 -4.19 -15.76 -22.83
N ILE A 291 -3.54 -15.93 -21.66
CA ILE A 291 -2.19 -15.42 -21.39
C ILE A 291 -1.28 -16.52 -20.87
N THR A 292 0.03 -16.28 -20.96
CA THR A 292 1.06 -17.12 -20.32
C THR A 292 1.85 -16.28 -19.33
N ILE A 293 2.07 -16.82 -18.13
CA ILE A 293 2.90 -16.23 -17.08
C ILE A 293 4.23 -16.99 -17.04
N ALA A 294 5.35 -16.29 -16.80
CA ALA A 294 6.67 -16.91 -16.75
C ALA A 294 6.78 -17.96 -15.65
N ALA A 295 7.51 -19.04 -15.95
CA ALA A 295 7.83 -20.10 -15.01
C ALA A 295 9.02 -19.66 -14.14
N LEU A 296 8.78 -19.25 -12.90
CA LEU A 296 9.82 -18.86 -11.94
C LEU A 296 10.45 -20.06 -11.22
N GLN A 297 9.69 -21.15 -11.10
CA GLN A 297 10.13 -22.39 -10.46
C GLN A 297 9.35 -23.58 -11.00
N LYS A 298 9.79 -24.80 -10.66
CA LYS A 298 9.03 -26.02 -11.00
C LYS A 298 7.66 -25.99 -10.34
N GLY A 299 6.59 -26.05 -11.11
CA GLY A 299 5.20 -25.96 -10.63
C GLY A 299 4.68 -27.22 -9.94
N SER A 300 5.36 -28.38 -10.12
CA SER A 300 4.95 -29.66 -9.54
C SER A 300 6.15 -30.57 -9.37
N SER A 301 6.16 -31.34 -8.28
CA SER A 301 7.14 -32.39 -8.01
C SER A 301 6.90 -33.68 -8.84
N ILE A 302 5.67 -33.85 -9.36
CA ILE A 302 5.25 -35.09 -10.03
C ILE A 302 4.73 -34.87 -11.47
N MET A 303 4.40 -33.63 -11.87
CA MET A 303 3.90 -33.31 -13.21
C MET A 303 4.92 -32.45 -13.97
N PRO A 304 5.76 -33.04 -14.84
CA PRO A 304 6.74 -32.29 -15.61
C PRO A 304 6.09 -31.21 -16.49
N GLY A 305 6.68 -30.01 -16.51
CA GLY A 305 6.21 -28.92 -17.36
C GLY A 305 5.00 -28.14 -16.83
N LYS A 306 4.46 -28.49 -15.64
CA LYS A 306 3.40 -27.70 -15.00
C LYS A 306 3.97 -26.38 -14.48
N VAL A 307 3.36 -25.27 -14.90
CA VAL A 307 3.67 -23.90 -14.42
C VAL A 307 2.50 -23.39 -13.58
N ASN A 308 2.78 -22.91 -12.38
CA ASN A 308 1.77 -22.33 -11.49
C ASN A 308 1.92 -20.81 -11.46
N PRO A 309 0.82 -20.03 -11.29
CA PRO A 309 0.85 -18.58 -11.18
C PRO A 309 1.26 -18.15 -9.76
N VAL A 310 2.49 -18.51 -9.34
CA VAL A 310 2.95 -18.40 -7.94
C VAL A 310 2.97 -16.96 -7.41
N VAL A 311 3.30 -15.96 -8.24
CA VAL A 311 3.31 -14.56 -7.81
C VAL A 311 1.89 -14.07 -7.51
N PRO A 312 0.88 -14.22 -8.38
CA PRO A 312 -0.51 -13.95 -8.00
C PRO A 312 -0.96 -14.68 -6.73
N GLU A 313 -0.52 -15.93 -6.50
CA GLU A 313 -0.86 -16.68 -5.27
C GLU A 313 -0.23 -16.05 -4.02
N ILE A 314 1.03 -15.58 -4.10
CA ILE A 314 1.69 -14.86 -3.00
C ILE A 314 0.93 -13.56 -2.69
N VAL A 315 0.56 -12.79 -3.71
CA VAL A 315 -0.18 -11.54 -3.53
C VAL A 315 -1.53 -11.77 -2.87
N LEU A 316 -2.25 -12.85 -3.23
CA LEU A 316 -3.51 -13.23 -2.58
C LEU A 316 -3.33 -13.57 -1.09
N GLN A 317 -2.24 -14.24 -0.71
CA GLN A 317 -1.92 -14.53 0.69
C GLN A 317 -1.62 -13.24 1.46
N VAL A 318 -0.84 -12.33 0.86
CA VAL A 318 -0.56 -11.02 1.44
C VAL A 318 -1.84 -10.20 1.60
N ALA A 319 -2.71 -10.18 0.59
CA ALA A 319 -3.99 -9.49 0.67
C ALA A 319 -4.85 -10.00 1.85
N ALA A 320 -4.93 -11.31 2.03
CA ALA A 320 -5.64 -11.92 3.16
C ALA A 320 -5.04 -11.47 4.51
N GLN A 321 -3.70 -11.45 4.64
CA GLN A 321 -3.03 -10.98 5.84
C GLN A 321 -3.31 -9.50 6.11
N VAL A 322 -3.25 -8.63 5.09
CA VAL A 322 -3.51 -7.19 5.21
C VAL A 322 -4.95 -6.91 5.64
N ILE A 323 -5.93 -7.64 5.09
CA ILE A 323 -7.33 -7.56 5.49
C ILE A 323 -7.47 -7.93 6.99
N GLY A 324 -6.84 -9.01 7.44
CA GLY A 324 -6.80 -9.40 8.85
C GLY A 324 -6.15 -8.34 9.74
N ASN A 325 -5.06 -7.75 9.30
CA ASN A 325 -4.38 -6.66 9.99
C ASN A 325 -5.28 -5.42 10.13
N HIS A 326 -6.05 -5.08 9.07
CA HIS A 326 -6.99 -3.96 9.11
C HIS A 326 -8.10 -4.20 10.15
N VAL A 327 -8.65 -5.41 10.23
CA VAL A 327 -9.63 -5.77 11.26
C VAL A 327 -9.02 -5.59 12.66
N THR A 328 -7.80 -6.07 12.88
CA THR A 328 -7.08 -5.90 14.15
C THR A 328 -6.90 -4.42 14.51
N ILE A 329 -6.46 -3.58 13.55
CA ILE A 329 -6.28 -2.13 13.75
C ILE A 329 -7.63 -1.46 14.07
N THR A 330 -8.70 -1.84 13.40
CA THR A 330 -10.05 -1.31 13.65
C THR A 330 -10.53 -1.63 15.06
N VAL A 331 -10.41 -2.89 15.48
CA VAL A 331 -10.77 -3.31 16.85
C VAL A 331 -9.91 -2.61 17.90
N ALA A 332 -8.61 -2.48 17.65
CA ALA A 332 -7.69 -1.76 18.53
C ALA A 332 -8.02 -0.25 18.61
N GLY A 333 -8.42 0.38 17.49
CA GLY A 333 -8.86 1.78 17.48
C GLY A 333 -10.07 2.05 18.35
N MET A 334 -10.97 1.06 18.52
CA MET A 334 -12.17 1.16 19.36
C MET A 334 -11.87 1.15 20.87
N GLN A 335 -10.62 0.86 21.29
CA GLN A 335 -10.24 0.67 22.70
C GLN A 335 -9.70 1.94 23.38
N GLY A 336 -9.91 3.13 22.80
CA GLY A 336 -9.61 4.38 23.47
C GLY A 336 -10.54 4.60 24.67
N ASN A 337 -9.97 4.92 25.83
CA ASN A 337 -10.71 5.24 27.04
C ASN A 337 -10.19 6.55 27.62
N PHE A 338 -11.06 7.54 27.73
CA PHE A 338 -10.70 8.89 28.15
C PHE A 338 -9.53 9.45 27.32
N GLU A 339 -8.39 9.73 27.90
CA GLU A 339 -7.27 10.43 27.27
C GLU A 339 -6.22 9.53 26.63
N LEU A 340 -6.40 8.17 26.61
CA LEU A 340 -5.40 7.26 26.07
C LEU A 340 -6.01 6.01 25.42
N ASN A 341 -5.52 5.68 24.24
CA ASN A 341 -5.69 4.36 23.63
C ASN A 341 -4.49 3.46 23.99
N VAL A 342 -4.78 2.31 24.61
CA VAL A 342 -3.74 1.39 25.13
C VAL A 342 -3.48 0.20 24.18
N MET A 343 -3.74 0.35 22.88
CA MET A 343 -3.53 -0.67 21.85
C MET A 343 -2.51 -0.26 20.79
N LEU A 344 -1.75 0.81 21.03
CA LEU A 344 -0.77 1.35 20.07
C LEU A 344 0.22 0.30 19.56
N PRO A 345 0.81 -0.60 20.39
CA PRO A 345 1.79 -1.57 19.92
C PRO A 345 1.24 -2.53 18.85
N VAL A 346 0.06 -3.11 19.05
CA VAL A 346 -0.55 -4.02 18.07
C VAL A 346 -0.99 -3.28 16.80
N MET A 347 -1.46 -2.02 16.91
CA MET A 347 -1.75 -1.19 15.74
C MET A 347 -0.49 -0.92 14.92
N THR A 348 0.61 -0.58 15.59
CA THR A 348 1.92 -0.33 14.99
C THR A 348 2.42 -1.52 14.18
N ARG A 349 2.43 -2.71 14.82
CA ARG A 349 2.86 -3.96 14.18
C ARG A 349 2.09 -4.23 12.89
N ASN A 350 0.77 -4.21 13.00
CA ASN A 350 -0.09 -4.57 11.87
C ASN A 350 -0.06 -3.52 10.75
N LEU A 351 0.05 -2.24 11.07
CA LEU A 351 0.12 -1.16 10.06
C LEU A 351 1.43 -1.24 9.26
N LEU A 352 2.57 -1.28 9.94
CA LEU A 352 3.87 -1.33 9.27
C LEU A 352 4.08 -2.64 8.51
N GLN A 353 3.61 -3.77 9.07
CA GLN A 353 3.62 -5.05 8.35
C GLN A 353 2.82 -4.94 7.05
N SER A 354 1.60 -4.36 7.09
CA SER A 354 0.76 -4.20 5.90
C SER A 354 1.42 -3.34 4.82
N ILE A 355 2.05 -2.22 5.21
CA ILE A 355 2.77 -1.34 4.28
C ILE A 355 3.91 -2.11 3.60
N ASN A 356 4.75 -2.80 4.37
CA ASN A 356 5.90 -3.52 3.83
C ASN A 356 5.49 -4.71 2.95
N LEU A 357 4.48 -5.48 3.35
CA LEU A 357 3.98 -6.62 2.57
C LEU A 357 3.37 -6.16 1.24
N LEU A 358 2.57 -5.10 1.24
CA LEU A 358 1.96 -4.56 0.02
C LEU A 358 3.01 -3.98 -0.93
N ALA A 359 4.01 -3.26 -0.43
CA ALA A 359 5.09 -2.74 -1.24
C ALA A 359 5.84 -3.87 -1.96
N ALA A 360 6.30 -4.88 -1.21
CA ALA A 360 7.00 -6.03 -1.78
C ALA A 360 6.14 -6.82 -2.78
N SER A 361 4.83 -6.95 -2.49
CA SER A 361 3.89 -7.65 -3.37
C SER A 361 3.64 -6.91 -4.68
N CYS A 362 3.51 -5.57 -4.64
CA CYS A 362 3.36 -4.76 -5.85
C CYS A 362 4.59 -4.87 -6.75
N ASP A 363 5.80 -4.81 -6.18
CA ASP A 363 7.04 -4.96 -6.93
C ASP A 363 7.19 -6.36 -7.54
N ALA A 364 6.91 -7.42 -6.78
CA ALA A 364 6.92 -8.78 -7.29
C ALA A 364 5.87 -8.98 -8.40
N LEU A 365 4.66 -8.46 -8.22
CA LEU A 365 3.60 -8.56 -9.23
C LEU A 365 3.99 -7.81 -10.51
N ALA A 366 4.58 -6.62 -10.40
CA ALA A 366 5.04 -5.84 -11.54
C ALA A 366 6.17 -6.54 -12.30
N ASN A 367 7.25 -6.89 -11.59
CA ASN A 367 8.51 -7.30 -12.21
C ASN A 367 8.54 -8.79 -12.59
N ASP A 368 8.00 -9.65 -11.71
CA ASP A 368 8.14 -11.11 -11.85
C ASP A 368 6.89 -11.76 -12.49
N CYS A 369 5.77 -11.02 -12.59
CA CYS A 369 4.55 -11.51 -13.20
C CYS A 369 4.15 -10.66 -14.41
N VAL A 370 3.62 -9.44 -14.18
CA VAL A 370 2.99 -8.62 -15.24
C VAL A 370 3.96 -8.33 -16.39
N ALA A 371 5.19 -7.92 -16.10
CA ALA A 371 6.21 -7.64 -17.13
C ALA A 371 6.47 -8.84 -18.06
N THR A 372 6.30 -10.06 -17.56
CA THR A 372 6.61 -11.30 -18.26
C THR A 372 5.43 -11.91 -19.02
N ILE A 373 4.22 -11.36 -18.88
CA ILE A 373 3.01 -11.88 -19.52
C ILE A 373 3.15 -11.80 -21.05
N THR A 374 2.81 -12.91 -21.70
CA THR A 374 2.59 -12.98 -23.15
C THR A 374 1.16 -13.39 -23.44
N VAL A 375 0.63 -12.98 -24.59
CA VAL A 375 -0.76 -13.24 -24.98
C VAL A 375 -0.84 -14.35 -26.05
N ASN A 376 -1.90 -15.18 -25.95
CA ASN A 376 -2.26 -16.14 -26.98
C ASN A 376 -3.35 -15.51 -27.89
N GLU A 377 -2.93 -14.56 -28.73
CA GLU A 377 -3.83 -13.73 -29.54
C GLU A 377 -4.79 -14.56 -30.42
N SER A 378 -4.26 -15.58 -31.13
CA SER A 378 -5.09 -16.42 -31.99
C SER A 378 -6.19 -17.15 -31.21
N HIS A 379 -5.87 -17.61 -29.99
CA HIS A 379 -6.82 -18.31 -29.14
C HIS A 379 -7.86 -17.34 -28.57
N CYS A 380 -7.44 -16.15 -28.09
CA CYS A 380 -8.36 -15.09 -27.66
C CYS A 380 -9.39 -14.75 -28.75
N ARG A 381 -8.91 -14.58 -30.00
CA ARG A 381 -9.77 -14.28 -31.15
C ARG A 381 -10.75 -15.40 -31.43
N GLN A 382 -10.29 -16.66 -31.40
CA GLN A 382 -11.16 -17.83 -31.61
C GLN A 382 -12.25 -17.94 -30.56
N LEU A 383 -11.94 -17.66 -29.27
CA LEU A 383 -12.94 -17.65 -28.22
C LEU A 383 -13.97 -16.54 -28.43
N ALA A 384 -13.52 -15.32 -28.80
CA ALA A 384 -14.43 -14.22 -29.11
C ALA A 384 -15.38 -14.48 -30.28
N ILE A 385 -14.88 -15.11 -31.35
CA ILE A 385 -15.72 -15.48 -32.51
C ILE A 385 -16.79 -16.53 -32.14
N ARG A 386 -16.50 -17.43 -31.21
CA ARG A 386 -17.44 -18.47 -30.77
C ARG A 386 -18.58 -17.94 -29.92
N SER A 387 -18.40 -16.76 -29.27
CA SER A 387 -19.41 -16.20 -28.43
C SER A 387 -20.58 -15.63 -29.22
N SER A 388 -21.79 -16.04 -28.86
CA SER A 388 -23.03 -15.51 -29.44
C SER A 388 -23.37 -14.09 -28.95
N ALA A 389 -22.64 -13.56 -27.98
CA ALA A 389 -22.90 -12.27 -27.35
C ALA A 389 -22.79 -11.08 -28.32
N THR A 390 -22.00 -11.23 -29.41
CA THR A 390 -21.88 -10.22 -30.48
C THR A 390 -23.21 -9.90 -31.17
N ALA A 391 -24.17 -10.82 -31.15
CA ALA A 391 -25.52 -10.58 -31.67
C ALA A 391 -26.25 -9.43 -30.99
N THR A 392 -25.85 -9.04 -29.80
CA THR A 392 -26.44 -7.91 -29.04
C THR A 392 -26.50 -6.61 -29.85
N VAL A 393 -25.54 -6.37 -30.76
CA VAL A 393 -25.53 -5.18 -31.62
C VAL A 393 -26.75 -5.08 -32.54
N LEU A 394 -27.38 -6.22 -32.85
CA LEU A 394 -28.58 -6.30 -33.69
C LEU A 394 -29.85 -5.86 -32.95
N ASN A 395 -29.87 -5.84 -31.62
CA ASN A 395 -31.06 -5.54 -30.80
C ASN A 395 -31.72 -4.21 -31.19
N ARG A 396 -30.92 -3.21 -31.54
CA ARG A 396 -31.42 -1.89 -31.94
C ARG A 396 -32.23 -1.92 -33.24
N ALA A 397 -31.84 -2.80 -34.18
CA ALA A 397 -32.45 -2.87 -35.50
C ALA A 397 -33.60 -3.90 -35.56
N LEU A 398 -33.48 -5.03 -34.87
CA LEU A 398 -34.35 -6.21 -35.00
C LEU A 398 -35.26 -6.42 -33.78
N GLY A 399 -34.97 -5.79 -32.65
CA GLY A 399 -35.60 -6.05 -31.35
C GLY A 399 -35.03 -7.28 -30.65
N TYR A 400 -35.15 -7.28 -29.31
CA TYR A 400 -34.56 -8.30 -28.44
C TYR A 400 -35.03 -9.72 -28.75
N ASP A 401 -36.37 -9.91 -28.89
CA ASP A 401 -36.95 -11.26 -29.09
C ASP A 401 -36.51 -11.93 -30.41
N THR A 402 -36.35 -11.13 -31.46
CA THR A 402 -35.84 -11.64 -32.76
C THR A 402 -34.38 -12.06 -32.62
N VAL A 403 -33.56 -11.25 -31.97
CA VAL A 403 -32.13 -11.55 -31.75
C VAL A 403 -31.98 -12.76 -30.83
N GLU A 404 -32.80 -12.92 -29.81
CA GLU A 404 -32.81 -14.08 -28.95
C GLU A 404 -33.11 -15.37 -29.73
N GLN A 405 -34.06 -15.35 -30.69
CA GLN A 405 -34.35 -16.51 -31.54
C GLN A 405 -33.15 -16.87 -32.38
N ILE A 406 -32.46 -15.90 -32.99
CA ILE A 406 -31.25 -16.13 -33.80
C ILE A 406 -30.15 -16.75 -32.94
N VAL A 407 -29.92 -16.21 -31.71
CA VAL A 407 -28.91 -16.75 -30.79
C VAL A 407 -29.23 -18.20 -30.39
N ARG A 408 -30.47 -18.48 -29.97
CA ARG A 408 -30.89 -19.83 -29.56
C ARG A 408 -30.76 -20.84 -30.73
N GLU A 409 -31.04 -20.42 -31.95
CA GLU A 409 -30.85 -21.26 -33.11
C GLU A 409 -29.39 -21.54 -33.44
N ALA A 410 -28.53 -20.50 -33.35
CA ALA A 410 -27.08 -20.65 -33.54
C ALA A 410 -26.49 -21.61 -32.50
N GLU A 411 -26.85 -21.49 -31.25
CA GLU A 411 -26.38 -22.36 -30.16
C GLU A 411 -26.87 -23.80 -30.35
N ARG A 412 -28.13 -24.02 -30.67
CA ARG A 412 -28.70 -25.36 -30.89
C ARG A 412 -28.12 -26.06 -32.12
N SER A 413 -27.84 -25.30 -33.18
CA SER A 413 -27.33 -25.86 -34.46
C SER A 413 -25.82 -25.95 -34.52
N GLY A 414 -25.09 -25.31 -33.59
CA GLY A 414 -23.64 -25.19 -33.59
C GLY A 414 -23.09 -24.31 -34.72
N ARG A 415 -23.94 -23.52 -35.39
CA ARG A 415 -23.58 -22.62 -36.48
C ARG A 415 -23.19 -21.24 -35.97
N GLY A 416 -22.36 -20.54 -36.72
CA GLY A 416 -22.00 -19.16 -36.38
C GLY A 416 -23.19 -18.20 -36.47
N ILE A 417 -23.25 -17.22 -35.58
CA ILE A 417 -24.33 -16.25 -35.47
C ILE A 417 -24.62 -15.51 -36.79
N GLN A 418 -23.57 -15.18 -37.54
CA GLN A 418 -23.69 -14.49 -38.85
C GLN A 418 -24.44 -15.35 -39.89
N ALA A 419 -24.18 -16.67 -39.95
CA ALA A 419 -24.83 -17.56 -40.87
C ALA A 419 -26.35 -17.69 -40.55
N VAL A 420 -26.68 -17.84 -39.27
CA VAL A 420 -28.08 -17.93 -38.82
C VAL A 420 -28.80 -16.58 -39.03
N ALA A 421 -28.17 -15.46 -38.74
CA ALA A 421 -28.73 -14.13 -39.00
C ALA A 421 -29.02 -13.92 -40.49
N THR A 422 -28.16 -14.38 -41.37
CA THR A 422 -28.40 -14.32 -42.84
C THR A 422 -29.66 -15.10 -43.24
N GLU A 423 -29.87 -16.29 -42.72
CA GLU A 423 -31.06 -17.10 -42.96
C GLU A 423 -32.34 -16.44 -42.42
N HIS A 424 -32.25 -15.68 -41.34
CA HIS A 424 -33.34 -14.88 -40.83
C HIS A 424 -33.58 -13.59 -41.61
N GLY A 425 -32.88 -13.38 -42.75
CA GLY A 425 -33.09 -12.22 -43.63
C GLY A 425 -32.46 -10.91 -43.11
N VAL A 426 -31.50 -11.00 -42.18
CA VAL A 426 -30.76 -9.83 -41.73
C VAL A 426 -29.89 -9.29 -42.85
N SER A 427 -29.92 -7.98 -43.07
CA SER A 427 -29.17 -7.36 -44.18
C SER A 427 -27.64 -7.52 -44.01
N PRO A 428 -26.87 -7.57 -45.13
CA PRO A 428 -25.42 -7.67 -45.06
C PRO A 428 -24.76 -6.53 -44.24
N GLU A 429 -25.34 -5.34 -44.27
CA GLU A 429 -24.84 -4.18 -43.52
C GLU A 429 -24.98 -4.41 -42.02
N LEU A 430 -26.10 -4.95 -41.54
CA LEU A 430 -26.31 -5.29 -40.13
C LEU A 430 -25.46 -6.50 -39.72
N ILE A 431 -25.23 -7.47 -40.61
CA ILE A 431 -24.33 -8.59 -40.33
C ILE A 431 -22.90 -8.11 -40.14
N ALA A 432 -22.47 -7.10 -40.88
CA ALA A 432 -21.15 -6.49 -40.72
C ALA A 432 -20.99 -5.79 -39.33
N GLU A 433 -22.08 -5.43 -38.67
CA GLU A 433 -22.01 -4.89 -37.30
C GLU A 433 -21.60 -5.95 -36.25
N ILE A 434 -21.77 -7.26 -36.54
CA ILE A 434 -21.40 -8.37 -35.66
C ILE A 434 -19.87 -8.60 -35.65
N ASP A 435 -19.11 -7.85 -36.44
CA ASP A 435 -17.65 -7.99 -36.45
C ASP A 435 -17.02 -7.73 -35.10
N ILE A 436 -16.24 -8.69 -34.61
CA ILE A 436 -15.69 -8.67 -33.24
C ILE A 436 -14.72 -7.49 -33.01
N ASP A 437 -13.97 -7.10 -34.06
CA ASP A 437 -13.03 -5.97 -33.96
C ASP A 437 -13.79 -4.64 -33.85
N ARG A 438 -14.94 -4.56 -34.49
CA ARG A 438 -15.83 -3.41 -34.40
C ARG A 438 -16.53 -3.35 -33.04
N VAL A 439 -17.10 -4.46 -32.60
CA VAL A 439 -17.81 -4.54 -31.32
C VAL A 439 -16.88 -4.22 -30.15
N ALA A 440 -15.67 -4.75 -30.15
CA ALA A 440 -14.69 -4.48 -29.09
C ALA A 440 -14.29 -3.00 -28.98
N ARG A 441 -14.35 -2.23 -30.08
CA ARG A 441 -13.93 -0.83 -30.13
C ARG A 441 -15.06 0.19 -29.90
N VAL A 442 -16.30 -0.18 -30.04
CA VAL A 442 -17.45 0.73 -29.92
C VAL A 442 -17.70 1.20 -28.48
N ALA A 443 -17.22 0.48 -27.49
CA ALA A 443 -17.47 0.76 -26.07
C ALA A 443 -16.48 1.73 -25.41
N GLY A 444 -16.07 2.81 -26.10
CA GLY A 444 -15.55 3.99 -25.40
C GLY A 444 -14.07 4.00 -25.06
N SER A 445 -13.20 3.48 -25.91
CA SER A 445 -11.79 3.87 -25.88
C SER A 445 -11.70 5.37 -26.16
N PRO A 446 -11.14 6.21 -25.27
CA PRO A 446 -10.80 7.56 -25.68
C PRO A 446 -9.82 7.44 -26.85
N SER A 447 -10.18 7.97 -28.02
CA SER A 447 -9.26 8.12 -29.15
C SER A 447 -7.92 8.61 -28.62
N PRO A 448 -6.78 8.02 -29.02
CA PRO A 448 -5.49 8.56 -28.64
C PRO A 448 -5.51 10.06 -28.99
N ALA A 449 -5.32 10.91 -28.00
CA ALA A 449 -5.39 12.34 -28.15
C ALA A 449 -4.44 12.73 -29.29
N THR A 450 -4.99 13.10 -30.44
CA THR A 450 -4.22 13.69 -31.54
C THR A 450 -3.47 14.88 -30.94
N PRO A 451 -2.16 14.96 -31.07
CA PRO A 451 -1.42 16.08 -30.52
C PRO A 451 -2.02 17.34 -31.12
N LYS A 452 -2.60 18.21 -30.28
CA LYS A 452 -3.10 19.52 -30.71
C LYS A 452 -1.94 20.23 -31.38
N SER A 453 -2.04 20.43 -32.69
CA SER A 453 -1.13 21.28 -33.44
C SER A 453 -1.06 22.62 -32.72
N LYS A 454 0.13 22.99 -32.26
CA LYS A 454 0.37 24.35 -31.75
C LYS A 454 0.02 25.33 -32.86
N THR A 455 -1.09 26.03 -32.70
CA THR A 455 -1.40 27.22 -33.49
C THR A 455 -0.30 28.25 -33.18
N PRO A 456 0.36 28.84 -34.17
CA PRO A 456 1.36 29.87 -33.89
C PRO A 456 0.68 31.06 -33.22
N ALA A 457 1.28 31.52 -32.14
CA ALA A 457 0.85 32.74 -31.44
C ALA A 457 0.83 33.91 -32.41
N SER A 458 -0.33 34.52 -32.61
CA SER A 458 -0.47 35.81 -33.27
C SER A 458 0.27 36.87 -32.45
N SER A 459 1.20 37.55 -33.06
CA SER A 459 1.93 38.70 -32.53
C SER A 459 0.95 39.80 -32.06
N PRO A 460 1.23 40.48 -30.94
CA PRO A 460 0.44 41.65 -30.57
C PRO A 460 0.76 42.81 -31.46
N ASP A 461 -0.26 43.31 -32.15
CA ASP A 461 -0.22 44.51 -32.95
C ASP A 461 -0.11 45.75 -32.03
N SER A 462 0.90 46.53 -32.30
CA SER A 462 1.16 47.80 -31.65
C SER A 462 0.20 48.86 -32.21
N GLY A 463 -0.73 49.32 -31.42
CA GLY A 463 -1.65 50.43 -31.74
C GLY A 463 -1.69 51.46 -30.63
N LEU A 464 -0.99 52.54 -30.89
CA LEU A 464 -0.96 53.78 -30.14
C LEU A 464 -2.31 54.54 -30.15
N CYS A 465 -2.51 55.40 -29.15
CA CYS A 465 -3.28 56.67 -29.09
C CYS A 465 -4.79 56.57 -28.80
N LYS A 466 -5.26 56.89 -27.64
CA LYS A 466 -5.54 58.27 -27.09
C LYS A 466 -6.01 58.13 -25.64
#